data_3a8e519be577f4494dc38f7a5a321081
#
_entry.id   3a8e519be577f4494dc38f7a5a321081
#
_cell.length_a   1.000
_cell.length_b   1.000
_cell.length_c   1.000
_cell.angle_alpha   90.00
_cell.angle_beta   90.00
_cell.angle_gamma   90.00
#
_symmetry.space_group_name_H-M   'P 1'
#
loop_
_entity.id
_entity.type
_entity.pdbx_description
1 polymer ?
#
loop_
_entity_poly.entity_id
_entity_poly.type
_entity_poly.pdbx_seq_one_letter_code
_entity_poly.pdbx_strand_id
1 'polypeptide(L)'
;MPRRPKPAARWLLALTWPTGIALTSWDYMWRTTVMHRRETIEPAETGHLPPDHPDEVDDTEIQLPRDGVGPLFHRRYSTRIRGSELSAPELMGRLKADLNQAAPTKFARFQRVFGEGSRLGIGDEYVVRMPGPWDGPVRVVADDACSFRLATLSGHLEAGQIEFRALPADGGVVFEIESWARSGDRLSNLLYHHVRMAKEVQLHMWTSFLERVTALSGGRMTGGITIDTRRVEGPFGARA
;
A
#
# COMPACT_ATOMS: atom_id res chain seq x y z
N MET A 1 -11.06 -17.76 9.76
CA MET A 1 -11.93 -17.03 8.81
C MET A 1 -12.15 -15.63 9.33
N PRO A 2 -11.65 -14.58 8.67
CA PRO A 2 -11.92 -13.21 9.08
C PRO A 2 -13.43 -12.97 8.97
N ARG A 3 -14.07 -12.60 10.08
CA ARG A 3 -15.50 -12.32 10.11
C ARG A 3 -15.77 -11.06 9.29
N ARG A 4 -16.46 -11.20 8.17
CA ARG A 4 -16.97 -10.05 7.38
C ARG A 4 -17.79 -9.15 8.30
N PRO A 5 -17.55 -7.83 8.33
CA PRO A 5 -18.35 -6.91 9.13
C PRO A 5 -19.82 -6.97 8.71
N LYS A 6 -20.72 -6.95 9.70
CA LYS A 6 -22.18 -7.02 9.47
C LYS A 6 -22.64 -5.85 8.58
N PRO A 7 -23.61 -6.05 7.65
CA PRO A 7 -24.06 -5.00 6.72
C PRO A 7 -24.47 -3.67 7.40
N ALA A 8 -25.08 -3.74 8.57
CA ALA A 8 -25.48 -2.55 9.33
C ALA A 8 -24.31 -1.67 9.79
N ALA A 9 -23.16 -2.26 10.13
CA ALA A 9 -21.97 -1.51 10.51
C ALA A 9 -21.35 -0.78 9.31
N ARG A 10 -21.52 -1.29 8.09
CA ARG A 10 -21.02 -0.68 6.84
C ARG A 10 -21.75 0.63 6.52
N TRP A 11 -23.05 0.74 6.80
CA TRP A 11 -23.83 1.96 6.57
C TRP A 11 -23.51 3.07 7.56
N LEU A 12 -23.25 2.74 8.83
CA LEU A 12 -22.82 3.71 9.84
C LEU A 12 -21.44 4.28 9.53
N LEU A 13 -20.52 3.47 9.02
CA LEU A 13 -19.20 3.90 8.59
C LEU A 13 -19.26 4.77 7.32
N ALA A 14 -20.21 4.53 6.41
CA ALA A 14 -20.42 5.36 5.23
C ALA A 14 -20.86 6.80 5.59
N LEU A 15 -21.55 7.01 6.71
CA LEU A 15 -21.93 8.33 7.21
C LEU A 15 -20.74 9.15 7.74
N THR A 16 -19.65 8.50 8.16
CA THR A 16 -18.42 9.18 8.63
C THR A 16 -17.44 9.51 7.49
N TRP A 17 -17.71 9.04 6.28
CA TRP A 17 -16.88 9.23 5.11
C TRP A 17 -16.64 10.70 4.71
N PRO A 18 -17.68 11.59 4.67
CA PRO A 18 -17.47 12.98 4.32
C PRO A 18 -16.52 13.72 5.27
N THR A 19 -16.55 13.39 6.56
CA THR A 19 -15.65 13.99 7.55
C THR A 19 -14.20 13.52 7.39
N GLY A 20 -13.98 12.24 7.08
CA GLY A 20 -12.66 11.71 6.77
C GLY A 20 -12.06 12.37 5.53
N ILE A 21 -12.87 12.59 4.48
CA ILE A 21 -12.47 13.28 3.25
C ILE A 21 -12.12 14.74 3.52
N ALA A 22 -12.95 15.45 4.28
CA ALA A 22 -12.71 16.86 4.61
C ALA A 22 -11.40 17.03 5.39
N LEU A 23 -11.12 16.15 6.36
CA LEU A 23 -9.87 16.16 7.12
C LEU A 23 -8.65 15.81 6.24
N THR A 24 -8.80 14.83 5.33
CA THR A 24 -7.73 14.46 4.39
C THR A 24 -7.40 15.60 3.43
N SER A 25 -8.46 16.26 2.90
CA SER A 25 -8.30 17.42 2.01
C SER A 25 -7.67 18.61 2.72
N TRP A 26 -8.02 18.80 3.98
CA TRP A 26 -7.44 19.87 4.82
C TRP A 26 -5.96 19.63 5.07
N ASP A 27 -5.56 18.44 5.55
CA ASP A 27 -4.15 18.09 5.77
C ASP A 27 -3.35 18.15 4.45
N TYR A 28 -3.97 17.84 3.31
CA TYR A 28 -3.34 17.91 1.99
C TYR A 28 -3.04 19.36 1.54
N MET A 29 -3.94 20.31 1.84
CA MET A 29 -3.75 21.73 1.47
C MET A 29 -2.57 22.39 2.18
N TRP A 30 -2.19 21.92 3.36
CA TRP A 30 -1.09 22.45 4.17
C TRP A 30 0.22 21.67 4.02
N ARG A 31 0.26 20.69 3.10
CA ARG A 31 1.45 19.90 2.89
C ARG A 31 2.49 20.69 2.11
N THR A 32 3.69 20.82 2.69
CA THR A 32 4.84 21.52 2.09
C THR A 32 5.80 20.59 1.34
N THR A 33 5.61 19.29 1.43
CA THR A 33 6.47 18.30 0.78
C THR A 33 6.34 18.35 -0.74
N VAL A 34 7.46 18.59 -1.42
CA VAL A 34 7.51 18.59 -2.89
C VAL A 34 7.23 17.20 -3.44
N MET A 35 6.35 17.11 -4.43
CA MET A 35 6.00 15.86 -5.10
C MET A 35 6.25 15.95 -6.60
N HIS A 36 7.01 15.00 -7.13
CA HIS A 36 7.27 14.84 -8.56
C HIS A 36 6.43 13.68 -9.07
N ARG A 37 5.41 13.98 -9.88
CA ARG A 37 4.47 12.98 -10.39
C ARG A 37 4.67 12.76 -11.87
N ARG A 38 4.71 11.49 -12.28
CA ARG A 38 4.70 11.05 -13.66
C ARG A 38 3.63 9.97 -13.83
N GLU A 39 2.83 10.08 -14.87
CA GLU A 39 1.84 9.05 -15.25
C GLU A 39 2.05 8.69 -16.72
N THR A 40 2.15 7.39 -17.01
CA THR A 40 2.27 6.84 -18.36
C THR A 40 1.20 5.79 -18.59
N ILE A 41 0.80 5.62 -19.86
CA ILE A 41 -0.07 4.52 -20.28
C ILE A 41 0.79 3.58 -21.11
N GLU A 42 0.83 2.31 -20.74
CA GLU A 42 1.70 1.32 -21.33
C GLU A 42 0.91 0.06 -21.69
N PRO A 43 1.27 -0.66 -22.76
CA PRO A 43 0.69 -1.97 -23.06
C PRO A 43 1.10 -3.00 -21.99
N ALA A 44 0.32 -4.07 -21.85
CA ALA A 44 0.63 -5.14 -20.92
C ALA A 44 1.88 -5.91 -21.38
N GLU A 45 2.95 -5.75 -20.63
CA GLU A 45 4.19 -6.50 -20.76
C GLU A 45 4.53 -7.20 -19.44
N THR A 46 5.31 -8.27 -19.49
CA THR A 46 5.66 -9.09 -18.31
C THR A 46 6.34 -8.29 -17.18
N GLY A 47 7.09 -7.24 -17.51
CA GLY A 47 7.77 -6.37 -16.53
C GLY A 47 6.85 -5.49 -15.68
N HIS A 48 5.53 -5.50 -15.94
CA HIS A 48 4.57 -4.71 -15.16
C HIS A 48 3.79 -5.53 -14.14
N LEU A 49 3.98 -6.83 -14.10
CA LEU A 49 3.33 -7.71 -13.13
C LEU A 49 4.13 -7.76 -11.82
N PRO A 50 3.45 -7.97 -10.68
CA PRO A 50 4.17 -8.20 -9.42
C PRO A 50 5.01 -9.47 -9.53
N PRO A 51 6.12 -9.56 -8.77
CA PRO A 51 6.85 -10.80 -8.61
C PRO A 51 5.92 -11.89 -8.05
N ASP A 52 6.14 -13.14 -8.47
CA ASP A 52 5.44 -14.28 -7.89
C ASP A 52 5.72 -14.36 -6.37
N HIS A 53 4.77 -14.88 -5.62
CA HIS A 53 4.99 -15.20 -4.21
C HIS A 53 5.59 -16.61 -4.09
N PRO A 54 6.34 -16.89 -3.01
CA PRO A 54 6.89 -18.23 -2.76
C PRO A 54 5.78 -19.30 -2.69
N ASP A 55 6.07 -20.52 -3.14
CA ASP A 55 5.13 -21.64 -3.16
C ASP A 55 4.65 -22.06 -1.75
N GLU A 56 5.42 -21.72 -0.71
CA GLU A 56 5.06 -21.99 0.69
C GLU A 56 3.94 -21.07 1.22
N VAL A 57 3.60 -20.01 0.49
CA VAL A 57 2.50 -19.11 0.88
C VAL A 57 1.19 -19.68 0.41
N ASP A 58 0.26 -19.91 1.36
CA ASP A 58 -1.11 -20.30 1.02
C ASP A 58 -1.77 -19.20 0.17
N ASP A 59 -2.11 -19.52 -1.07
CA ASP A 59 -2.67 -18.59 -2.06
C ASP A 59 -4.21 -18.63 -2.14
N THR A 60 -4.86 -19.51 -1.36
CA THR A 60 -6.30 -19.79 -1.48
C THR A 60 -7.21 -18.58 -1.33
N GLU A 61 -6.80 -17.56 -0.59
CA GLU A 61 -7.56 -16.32 -0.38
C GLU A 61 -6.90 -15.09 -1.02
N ILE A 62 -5.74 -15.24 -1.67
CA ILE A 62 -5.04 -14.13 -2.31
C ILE A 62 -5.80 -13.65 -3.56
N GLN A 63 -6.10 -12.37 -3.61
CA GLN A 63 -6.61 -11.70 -4.81
C GLN A 63 -5.44 -11.23 -5.67
N LEU A 64 -5.14 -12.00 -6.72
CA LEU A 64 -4.10 -11.65 -7.68
C LEU A 64 -4.61 -10.61 -8.70
N PRO A 65 -3.74 -9.90 -9.43
CA PRO A 65 -4.16 -8.96 -10.46
C PRO A 65 -5.08 -9.59 -11.52
N ARG A 66 -4.95 -10.88 -11.81
CA ARG A 66 -5.85 -11.60 -12.75
C ARG A 66 -7.30 -11.70 -12.24
N ASP A 67 -7.52 -11.65 -10.93
CA ASP A 67 -8.83 -11.72 -10.30
C ASP A 67 -9.54 -10.36 -10.26
N GLY A 68 -8.79 -9.29 -10.54
CA GLY A 68 -9.30 -7.93 -10.58
C GLY A 68 -9.89 -7.53 -11.94
N VAL A 69 -10.52 -6.36 -11.97
CA VAL A 69 -11.13 -5.76 -13.17
C VAL A 69 -10.52 -4.41 -13.50
N GLY A 70 -10.61 -4.00 -14.78
CA GLY A 70 -10.05 -2.73 -15.25
C GLY A 70 -8.53 -2.79 -15.50
N PRO A 71 -7.87 -1.64 -15.72
CA PRO A 71 -6.43 -1.58 -15.96
C PRO A 71 -5.63 -1.93 -14.70
N LEU A 72 -4.42 -2.44 -14.90
CA LEU A 72 -3.45 -2.59 -13.82
C LEU A 72 -2.78 -1.23 -13.58
N PHE A 73 -2.71 -0.83 -12.33
CA PHE A 73 -1.90 0.31 -11.89
C PHE A 73 -0.64 -0.20 -11.23
N HIS A 74 0.49 0.01 -11.88
CA HIS A 74 1.81 -0.18 -11.30
C HIS A 74 2.31 1.18 -10.81
N ARG A 75 2.47 1.36 -9.50
CA ARG A 75 2.86 2.62 -8.88
C ARG A 75 4.11 2.44 -8.04
N ARG A 76 5.01 3.41 -8.16
CA ARG A 76 6.20 3.50 -7.30
C ARG A 76 6.23 4.87 -6.64
N TYR A 77 6.32 4.86 -5.33
CA TYR A 77 6.53 6.04 -4.49
C TYR A 77 7.93 5.91 -3.89
N SER A 78 8.78 6.90 -4.03
CA SER A 78 10.12 6.85 -3.48
C SER A 78 10.56 8.18 -2.90
N THR A 79 11.44 8.11 -1.91
CA THR A 79 12.12 9.27 -1.34
C THR A 79 13.55 8.91 -0.94
N ARG A 80 14.44 9.89 -1.05
CA ARG A 80 15.81 9.80 -0.54
C ARG A 80 15.89 10.44 0.83
N ILE A 81 16.43 9.71 1.79
CA ILE A 81 16.62 10.13 3.17
C ILE A 81 18.12 10.26 3.42
N ARG A 82 18.60 11.47 3.69
CA ARG A 82 20.00 11.73 4.05
C ARG A 82 20.17 11.88 5.56
N GLY A 83 21.35 11.46 6.06
CA GLY A 83 21.67 11.53 7.48
C GLY A 83 20.78 10.64 8.33
N SER A 84 20.29 9.53 7.78
CA SER A 84 19.58 8.50 8.52
C SER A 84 20.49 7.93 9.62
N GLU A 85 19.98 7.88 10.86
CA GLU A 85 20.66 7.25 12.00
C GLU A 85 20.56 5.72 11.93
N LEU A 86 19.65 5.20 11.09
CA LEU A 86 19.40 3.78 10.88
C LEU A 86 19.90 3.36 9.50
N SER A 87 20.54 2.23 9.43
CA SER A 87 20.77 1.52 8.17
C SER A 87 19.47 1.02 7.56
N ALA A 88 19.49 0.62 6.28
CA ALA A 88 18.31 0.10 5.61
C ALA A 88 17.69 -1.13 6.32
N PRO A 89 18.47 -2.15 6.79
CA PRO A 89 17.92 -3.26 7.56
C PRO A 89 17.35 -2.85 8.91
N GLU A 90 17.99 -1.92 9.63
CA GLU A 90 17.50 -1.44 10.93
C GLU A 90 16.19 -0.68 10.80
N LEU A 91 16.10 0.22 9.80
CA LEU A 91 14.85 0.94 9.50
C LEU A 91 13.73 -0.04 9.15
N MET A 92 14.02 -1.03 8.29
CA MET A 92 13.05 -2.07 7.94
C MET A 92 12.66 -2.93 9.14
N GLY A 93 13.62 -3.26 10.00
CA GLY A 93 13.38 -4.00 11.25
C GLY A 93 12.42 -3.27 12.20
N ARG A 94 12.55 -1.94 12.33
CA ARG A 94 11.60 -1.13 13.13
C ARG A 94 10.20 -1.12 12.53
N LEU A 95 10.08 -0.99 11.20
CA LEU A 95 8.79 -1.04 10.51
C LEU A 95 8.10 -2.38 10.68
N LYS A 96 8.85 -3.48 10.55
CA LYS A 96 8.32 -4.84 10.71
C LYS A 96 7.91 -5.17 12.15
N ALA A 97 8.50 -4.51 13.14
CA ALA A 97 8.07 -4.61 14.53
C ALA A 97 6.71 -3.93 14.76
N ASP A 98 6.45 -2.80 14.11
CA ASP A 98 5.15 -2.12 14.15
C ASP A 98 4.97 -1.20 12.93
N LEU A 99 4.15 -1.65 11.97
CA LEU A 99 3.81 -0.89 10.76
C LEU A 99 3.12 0.45 11.08
N ASN A 100 2.47 0.56 12.24
CA ASN A 100 1.74 1.76 12.63
C ASN A 100 2.66 2.93 13.01
N GLN A 101 3.96 2.70 13.21
CA GLN A 101 4.93 3.78 13.40
C GLN A 101 5.03 4.69 12.17
N ALA A 102 4.88 4.12 10.97
CA ALA A 102 4.90 4.88 9.71
C ALA A 102 3.50 5.07 9.10
N ALA A 103 2.51 4.25 9.45
CA ALA A 103 1.16 4.42 8.95
C ALA A 103 0.54 5.73 9.43
N PRO A 104 -0.19 6.47 8.57
CA PRO A 104 -1.00 7.62 9.00
C PRO A 104 -2.21 7.12 9.78
N THR A 105 -2.04 6.81 11.06
CA THR A 105 -3.01 6.08 11.91
C THR A 105 -4.40 6.71 12.01
N LYS A 106 -4.54 7.98 11.61
CA LYS A 106 -5.84 8.63 11.43
C LYS A 106 -6.60 8.10 10.21
N PHE A 107 -5.91 7.56 9.21
CA PHE A 107 -6.47 7.13 7.92
C PHE A 107 -6.22 5.66 7.60
N ALA A 108 -5.17 5.05 8.17
CA ALA A 108 -4.88 3.64 7.96
C ALA A 108 -4.19 3.08 9.21
N ARG A 109 -4.76 2.01 9.77
CA ARG A 109 -4.19 1.30 10.91
C ARG A 109 -4.05 -0.17 10.57
N PHE A 110 -2.84 -0.70 10.67
CA PHE A 110 -2.55 -2.11 10.50
C PHE A 110 -2.89 -2.87 11.80
N GLN A 111 -3.81 -3.80 11.72
CA GLN A 111 -4.19 -4.67 12.82
C GLN A 111 -3.87 -6.11 12.42
N ARG A 112 -2.93 -6.75 13.12
CA ARG A 112 -2.65 -8.18 12.91
C ARG A 112 -3.88 -8.98 13.37
N VAL A 113 -4.33 -9.91 12.54
CA VAL A 113 -5.49 -10.80 12.78
C VAL A 113 -5.11 -12.28 12.78
N PHE A 114 -3.96 -12.60 12.19
CA PHE A 114 -3.38 -13.93 12.18
C PHE A 114 -1.85 -13.83 12.20
N GLY A 115 -1.18 -14.82 12.79
CA GLY A 115 0.27 -14.88 12.93
C GLY A 115 0.72 -14.66 14.37
N GLU A 116 1.95 -15.10 14.65
CA GLU A 116 2.58 -15.08 15.97
C GLU A 116 3.88 -14.26 15.93
N GLY A 117 4.34 -13.83 17.12
CA GLY A 117 5.60 -13.12 17.26
C GLY A 117 5.49 -11.60 17.35
N SER A 118 6.62 -10.95 17.62
CA SER A 118 6.73 -9.50 17.85
C SER A 118 7.00 -8.69 16.59
N ARG A 119 7.25 -9.34 15.46
CA ARG A 119 7.48 -8.68 14.16
C ARG A 119 6.68 -9.39 13.07
N LEU A 120 6.52 -8.69 11.95
CA LEU A 120 5.93 -9.20 10.73
C LEU A 120 6.73 -10.39 10.20
N GLY A 121 6.04 -11.44 9.76
CA GLY A 121 6.61 -12.63 9.13
C GLY A 121 5.73 -13.16 8.01
N ILE A 122 6.30 -14.01 7.14
CA ILE A 122 5.57 -14.63 6.01
C ILE A 122 4.37 -15.40 6.56
N GLY A 123 3.20 -15.25 5.92
CA GLY A 123 1.94 -15.85 6.32
C GLY A 123 1.12 -15.05 7.35
N ASP A 124 1.71 -14.04 7.99
CA ASP A 124 0.95 -13.15 8.88
C ASP A 124 -0.14 -12.41 8.10
N GLU A 125 -1.31 -12.24 8.72
CA GLU A 125 -2.40 -11.48 8.14
C GLU A 125 -2.69 -10.22 8.95
N TYR A 126 -2.94 -9.16 8.20
CA TYR A 126 -3.33 -7.87 8.73
C TYR A 126 -4.64 -7.41 8.10
N VAL A 127 -5.41 -6.65 8.86
CA VAL A 127 -6.50 -5.85 8.33
C VAL A 127 -6.09 -4.40 8.41
N VAL A 128 -6.01 -3.74 7.24
CA VAL A 128 -5.78 -2.30 7.17
C VAL A 128 -7.13 -1.62 7.39
N ARG A 129 -7.32 -1.08 8.60
CA ARG A 129 -8.52 -0.32 8.97
C ARG A 129 -8.44 1.07 8.39
N MET A 130 -9.39 1.43 7.55
CA MET A 130 -9.51 2.74 6.92
C MET A 130 -10.85 3.39 7.29
N PRO A 131 -10.93 4.73 7.32
CA PRO A 131 -12.23 5.40 7.43
C PRO A 131 -13.09 5.06 6.21
N GLY A 132 -14.18 4.34 6.42
CA GLY A 132 -15.05 3.90 5.35
C GLY A 132 -15.60 2.49 5.57
N PRO A 133 -16.45 2.00 4.66
CA PRO A 133 -17.13 0.73 4.84
C PRO A 133 -16.28 -0.50 4.48
N TRP A 134 -15.01 -0.29 4.11
CA TRP A 134 -14.13 -1.37 3.65
C TRP A 134 -12.88 -1.47 4.51
N ASP A 135 -12.62 -2.67 4.94
CA ASP A 135 -11.34 -3.07 5.50
C ASP A 135 -10.45 -3.64 4.39
N GLY A 136 -9.14 -3.45 4.51
CA GLY A 136 -8.17 -4.00 3.57
C GLY A 136 -7.46 -5.23 4.14
N PRO A 137 -8.00 -6.45 4.00
CA PRO A 137 -7.30 -7.65 4.45
C PRO A 137 -6.11 -7.95 3.54
N VAL A 138 -4.94 -8.21 4.14
CA VAL A 138 -3.68 -8.49 3.44
C VAL A 138 -2.90 -9.59 4.15
N ARG A 139 -2.08 -10.33 3.39
CA ARG A 139 -1.16 -11.35 3.90
C ARG A 139 0.28 -11.00 3.52
N VAL A 140 1.20 -11.25 4.42
CA VAL A 140 2.64 -11.13 4.15
C VAL A 140 3.07 -12.28 3.26
N VAL A 141 3.58 -11.97 2.08
CA VAL A 141 3.99 -12.96 1.07
C VAL A 141 5.50 -12.97 0.80
N ALA A 142 6.22 -11.98 1.30
CA ALA A 142 7.68 -11.96 1.29
C ALA A 142 8.20 -11.15 2.47
N ASP A 143 9.33 -11.57 3.03
CA ASP A 143 10.03 -10.93 4.16
C ASP A 143 11.54 -11.10 4.02
N ASP A 144 12.27 -10.01 3.72
CA ASP A 144 13.71 -9.94 3.58
C ASP A 144 14.31 -8.89 4.52
N ALA A 145 15.62 -8.87 4.70
CA ALA A 145 16.29 -7.92 5.60
C ALA A 145 15.89 -6.46 5.32
N CYS A 146 15.73 -6.08 4.06
CA CYS A 146 15.48 -4.71 3.60
C CYS A 146 14.12 -4.53 2.91
N SER A 147 13.27 -5.55 2.87
CA SER A 147 11.95 -5.46 2.24
C SER A 147 10.92 -6.36 2.90
N PHE A 148 9.66 -6.09 2.64
CA PHE A 148 8.54 -7.02 2.83
C PHE A 148 7.45 -6.71 1.81
N ARG A 149 6.63 -7.72 1.48
CA ARG A 149 5.55 -7.60 0.52
C ARG A 149 4.26 -8.16 1.07
N LEU A 150 3.17 -7.43 0.82
CA LEU A 150 1.82 -7.80 1.20
C LEU A 150 1.01 -8.09 -0.07
N ALA A 151 0.22 -9.16 -0.04
CA ALA A 151 -0.80 -9.44 -1.05
C ALA A 151 -2.20 -9.19 -0.49
N THR A 152 -3.10 -8.70 -1.32
CA THR A 152 -4.49 -8.50 -0.92
C THR A 152 -5.23 -9.84 -0.83
N LEU A 153 -6.13 -9.95 0.14
CA LEU A 153 -6.98 -11.12 0.34
C LEU A 153 -8.42 -10.86 -0.11
N SER A 154 -9.18 -11.93 -0.27
CA SER A 154 -10.59 -11.90 -0.64
C SER A 154 -11.40 -10.91 0.21
N GLY A 155 -12.07 -9.97 -0.47
CA GLY A 155 -12.83 -8.89 0.15
C GLY A 155 -12.07 -7.56 0.26
N HIS A 156 -10.82 -7.50 -0.15
CA HIS A 156 -10.11 -6.23 -0.37
C HIS A 156 -10.66 -5.50 -1.60
N LEU A 157 -10.66 -4.15 -1.59
CA LEU A 157 -11.11 -3.32 -2.72
C LEU A 157 -10.23 -3.46 -3.97
N GLU A 158 -8.98 -3.81 -3.76
CA GLU A 158 -7.97 -4.00 -4.81
C GLU A 158 -7.54 -5.45 -4.85
N ALA A 159 -7.18 -5.92 -6.04
CA ALA A 159 -6.57 -7.21 -6.30
C ALA A 159 -5.11 -6.98 -6.72
N GLY A 160 -4.16 -7.39 -5.88
CA GLY A 160 -2.75 -7.15 -6.17
C GLY A 160 -1.81 -7.28 -4.98
N GLN A 161 -0.67 -6.63 -5.12
CA GLN A 161 0.42 -6.68 -4.14
C GLN A 161 1.02 -5.30 -3.91
N ILE A 162 1.65 -5.12 -2.75
CA ILE A 162 2.43 -3.93 -2.40
C ILE A 162 3.71 -4.33 -1.69
N GLU A 163 4.82 -3.75 -2.09
CA GLU A 163 6.14 -4.00 -1.51
C GLU A 163 6.71 -2.72 -0.91
N PHE A 164 7.36 -2.87 0.23
CA PHE A 164 8.09 -1.82 0.94
C PHE A 164 9.56 -2.19 0.96
N ARG A 165 10.44 -1.28 0.51
CA ARG A 165 11.89 -1.50 0.43
C ARG A 165 12.66 -0.34 1.01
N ALA A 166 13.73 -0.66 1.73
CA ALA A 166 14.75 0.28 2.15
C ALA A 166 16.07 -0.10 1.46
N LEU A 167 16.60 0.77 0.62
CA LEU A 167 17.81 0.54 -0.16
C LEU A 167 18.95 1.40 0.38
N PRO A 168 20.15 0.84 0.64
CA PRO A 168 21.29 1.63 1.00
C PRO A 168 21.63 2.65 -0.12
N ALA A 169 21.96 3.88 0.27
CA ALA A 169 22.35 4.93 -0.65
C ALA A 169 23.45 5.80 -0.04
N ASP A 170 24.22 6.49 -0.89
CA ASP A 170 25.26 7.39 -0.42
C ASP A 170 24.72 8.43 0.54
N GLY A 171 25.21 8.41 1.78
CA GLY A 171 24.83 9.31 2.85
C GLY A 171 23.44 9.05 3.45
N GLY A 172 22.86 7.84 3.26
CA GLY A 172 21.58 7.49 3.87
C GLY A 172 20.86 6.30 3.24
N VAL A 173 19.55 6.44 3.04
CA VAL A 173 18.65 5.38 2.56
C VAL A 173 17.72 5.93 1.49
N VAL A 174 17.42 5.15 0.47
CA VAL A 174 16.24 5.35 -0.40
C VAL A 174 15.13 4.43 0.11
N PHE A 175 13.97 5.00 0.42
CA PHE A 175 12.80 4.21 0.77
C PHE A 175 11.79 4.22 -0.37
N GLU A 176 11.30 3.04 -0.73
CA GLU A 176 10.37 2.83 -1.83
C GLU A 176 9.15 2.05 -1.38
N ILE A 177 8.00 2.43 -1.94
CA ILE A 177 6.75 1.67 -1.88
C ILE A 177 6.35 1.39 -3.33
N GLU A 178 6.21 0.13 -3.69
CA GLU A 178 5.84 -0.28 -5.04
C GLU A 178 4.58 -1.12 -5.00
N SER A 179 3.59 -0.81 -5.81
CA SER A 179 2.30 -1.49 -5.80
C SER A 179 1.83 -1.87 -7.21
N TRP A 180 1.24 -3.05 -7.31
CA TRP A 180 0.62 -3.60 -8.51
C TRP A 180 -0.82 -3.95 -8.15
N ALA A 181 -1.77 -3.16 -8.60
CA ALA A 181 -3.16 -3.34 -8.19
C ALA A 181 -4.15 -3.07 -9.33
N ARG A 182 -5.20 -3.87 -9.35
CA ARG A 182 -6.43 -3.68 -10.12
C ARG A 182 -7.60 -3.48 -9.16
N SER A 183 -8.73 -2.98 -9.63
CA SER A 183 -9.95 -2.99 -8.80
C SER A 183 -10.39 -4.42 -8.51
N GLY A 184 -10.73 -4.73 -7.26
CA GLY A 184 -11.09 -6.09 -6.85
C GLY A 184 -12.42 -6.59 -7.44
N ASP A 185 -13.36 -5.67 -7.77
CA ASP A 185 -14.63 -5.99 -8.40
C ASP A 185 -15.18 -4.83 -9.27
N ARG A 186 -16.30 -5.08 -9.98
CA ARG A 186 -16.93 -4.07 -10.85
C ARG A 186 -17.47 -2.86 -10.08
N LEU A 187 -17.93 -3.05 -8.85
CA LEU A 187 -18.43 -1.96 -8.00
C LEU A 187 -17.26 -1.10 -7.53
N SER A 188 -16.17 -1.73 -7.10
CA SER A 188 -14.92 -1.05 -6.76
C SER A 188 -14.36 -0.29 -7.97
N ASN A 189 -14.42 -0.87 -9.18
CA ASN A 189 -14.01 -0.20 -10.41
C ASN A 189 -14.87 1.01 -10.73
N LEU A 190 -16.20 0.92 -10.55
CA LEU A 190 -17.12 2.05 -10.72
C LEU A 190 -16.79 3.18 -9.72
N LEU A 191 -16.57 2.85 -8.46
CA LEU A 191 -16.16 3.79 -7.42
C LEU A 191 -14.77 4.40 -7.71
N TYR A 192 -13.85 3.59 -8.25
CA TYR A 192 -12.51 4.04 -8.62
C TYR A 192 -12.53 5.02 -9.81
N HIS A 193 -13.41 4.81 -10.81
CA HIS A 193 -13.56 5.69 -11.96
C HIS A 193 -14.37 6.95 -11.67
N HIS A 194 -15.43 6.85 -10.87
CA HIS A 194 -16.30 8.00 -10.59
C HIS A 194 -15.85 8.83 -9.38
N VAL A 195 -15.02 8.25 -8.49
CA VAL A 195 -14.55 8.95 -7.31
C VAL A 195 -13.02 9.07 -7.40
N ARG A 196 -12.52 10.18 -7.96
CA ARG A 196 -11.10 10.58 -7.89
C ARG A 196 -10.50 10.45 -6.47
N MET A 197 -11.36 10.33 -5.47
CA MET A 197 -11.03 10.22 -4.06
C MET A 197 -10.18 9.01 -3.68
N ALA A 198 -10.40 7.83 -4.31
CA ALA A 198 -9.61 6.66 -3.96
C ALA A 198 -8.13 6.85 -4.32
N LYS A 199 -7.86 7.49 -5.48
CA LYS A 199 -6.49 7.83 -5.89
C LYS A 199 -5.84 8.84 -4.94
N GLU A 200 -6.58 9.87 -4.50
CA GLU A 200 -6.07 10.90 -3.62
C GLU A 200 -5.87 10.38 -2.18
N VAL A 201 -6.74 9.52 -1.68
CA VAL A 201 -6.58 8.86 -0.37
C VAL A 201 -5.34 7.96 -0.36
N GLN A 202 -5.14 7.13 -1.39
CA GLN A 202 -3.92 6.32 -1.50
C GLN A 202 -2.67 7.18 -1.60
N LEU A 203 -2.70 8.21 -2.43
CA LEU A 203 -1.60 9.15 -2.57
C LEU A 203 -1.24 9.77 -1.22
N HIS A 204 -2.24 10.27 -0.49
CA HIS A 204 -2.06 10.84 0.84
C HIS A 204 -1.50 9.81 1.84
N MET A 205 -2.01 8.59 1.81
CA MET A 205 -1.57 7.50 2.68
C MET A 205 -0.08 7.20 2.46
N TRP A 206 0.34 6.96 1.23
CA TRP A 206 1.71 6.55 0.94
C TRP A 206 2.71 7.70 1.05
N THR A 207 2.33 8.91 0.70
CA THR A 207 3.20 10.09 0.91
C THR A 207 3.37 10.39 2.40
N SER A 208 2.31 10.26 3.21
CA SER A 208 2.41 10.40 4.67
C SER A 208 3.25 9.27 5.28
N PHE A 209 3.15 8.06 4.75
CA PHE A 209 3.98 6.95 5.18
C PHE A 209 5.48 7.26 4.96
N LEU A 210 5.86 7.76 3.78
CA LEU A 210 7.24 8.14 3.46
C LEU A 210 7.76 9.27 4.37
N GLU A 211 6.94 10.27 4.68
CA GLU A 211 7.30 11.34 5.63
C GLU A 211 7.58 10.78 7.03
N ARG A 212 6.74 9.85 7.50
CA ARG A 212 6.91 9.22 8.81
C ARG A 212 8.10 8.26 8.86
N VAL A 213 8.35 7.51 7.78
CA VAL A 213 9.57 6.70 7.65
C VAL A 213 10.81 7.58 7.72
N THR A 214 10.79 8.74 7.06
CA THR A 214 11.88 9.71 7.14
C THR A 214 12.12 10.17 8.59
N ALA A 215 11.04 10.54 9.30
CA ALA A 215 11.15 10.92 10.71
C ALA A 215 11.64 9.76 11.59
N LEU A 216 11.14 8.54 11.37
CA LEU A 216 11.54 7.34 12.10
C LEU A 216 13.03 7.01 11.93
N SER A 217 13.60 7.34 10.77
CA SER A 217 15.02 7.11 10.47
C SER A 217 15.96 8.12 11.17
N GLY A 218 15.45 9.20 11.76
CA GLY A 218 16.24 10.32 12.27
C GLY A 218 16.84 11.23 11.18
N GLY A 219 16.65 10.88 9.89
CA GLY A 219 17.19 11.58 8.74
C GLY A 219 16.30 12.70 8.21
N ARG A 220 16.66 13.22 7.04
CA ARG A 220 15.92 14.27 6.34
C ARG A 220 15.63 13.86 4.90
N MET A 221 14.39 14.09 4.47
CA MET A 221 14.01 13.92 3.06
C MET A 221 14.74 14.91 2.17
N THR A 222 15.27 14.43 1.05
CA THR A 222 15.94 15.27 0.04
C THR A 222 15.33 15.03 -1.34
N GLY A 223 15.06 16.12 -2.07
CA GLY A 223 14.43 16.05 -3.40
C GLY A 223 12.93 15.77 -3.38
N GLY A 224 12.29 15.67 -2.20
CA GLY A 224 10.86 15.40 -2.10
C GLY A 224 10.49 13.94 -2.34
N ILE A 225 9.25 13.70 -2.80
CA ILE A 225 8.71 12.38 -3.10
C ILE A 225 8.52 12.25 -4.60
N THR A 226 9.08 11.21 -5.20
CA THR A 226 8.85 10.85 -6.60
C THR A 226 7.74 9.81 -6.69
N ILE A 227 6.80 10.01 -7.62
CA ILE A 227 5.64 9.16 -7.82
C ILE A 227 5.54 8.83 -9.30
N ASP A 228 5.85 7.59 -9.64
CA ASP A 228 5.68 7.06 -10.99
C ASP A 228 4.46 6.15 -11.02
N THR A 229 3.51 6.46 -11.89
CA THR A 229 2.32 5.65 -12.13
C THR A 229 2.31 5.17 -13.58
N ARG A 230 2.27 3.86 -13.77
CA ARG A 230 2.06 3.23 -15.07
C ARG A 230 0.69 2.60 -15.08
N ARG A 231 -0.16 3.08 -15.98
CA ARG A 231 -1.45 2.46 -16.25
C ARG A 231 -1.26 1.44 -17.37
N VAL A 232 -1.33 0.17 -17.01
CA VAL A 232 -1.10 -0.93 -17.94
C VAL A 232 -2.43 -1.42 -18.46
N GLU A 233 -2.60 -1.38 -19.78
CA GLU A 233 -3.83 -1.80 -20.47
C GLU A 233 -3.57 -3.10 -21.24
N GLY A 234 -4.45 -4.10 -21.06
CA GLY A 234 -4.36 -5.36 -21.77
C GLY A 234 -5.06 -6.51 -21.05
N PRO A 235 -5.14 -7.68 -21.69
CA PRO A 235 -5.66 -8.88 -21.04
C PRO A 235 -4.62 -9.37 -20.02
N PHE A 236 -4.96 -9.28 -18.74
CA PHE A 236 -4.21 -9.95 -17.68
C PHE A 236 -4.74 -11.38 -17.60
N GLY A 237 -4.22 -12.26 -18.48
CA GLY A 237 -4.77 -13.58 -18.73
C GLY A 237 -4.86 -14.46 -17.49
N ALA A 238 -5.90 -15.31 -17.47
CA ALA A 238 -5.91 -16.50 -16.64
C ALA A 238 -4.65 -17.33 -16.95
N ARG A 239 -4.03 -17.95 -15.96
CA ARG A 239 -3.03 -19.00 -16.20
C ARG A 239 -3.68 -20.05 -17.13
N ALA A 240 -2.97 -20.35 -18.20
CA ALA A 240 -3.30 -21.49 -19.06
C ALA A 240 -3.20 -22.78 -18.26
#